data_dac34929fd4039d144923240a24a224f
#
_entry.id   dac34929fd4039d144923240a24a224f
#
_cell.length_a   1.000
_cell.length_b   1.000
_cell.length_c   1.000
_cell.angle_alpha   90.00
_cell.angle_beta   90.00
_cell.angle_gamma   90.00
#
_symmetry.space_group_name_H-M   'P 1'
#
loop_
_entity.id
_entity.type
_entity.pdbx_description
1 polymer ?
#
loop_
_entity_poly.entity_id
_entity_poly.type
_entity_poly.pdbx_seq_one_letter_code
_entity_poly.pdbx_strand_id
1 'polypeptide(L)'
;MSPAASTPSTESLFRLGLNDARPISDEATTSRVVVNNEILRTVIFTFDTGQLLTEHTSPRAVIVTLLEGEMDFSIGERTERMGAGDVIYLAPGERHALTAVSPCRMQLVMVDVDKAGTTTTK
;
A
#
# COMPACT_ATOMS: atom_id res chain seq x y z
N MET A 1 -8.72 -13.51 1.43
CA MET A 1 -9.04 -12.61 0.31
C MET A 1 -8.21 -12.98 -0.91
N SER A 2 -8.85 -13.07 -2.04
CA SER A 2 -8.13 -13.39 -3.27
C SER A 2 -7.55 -12.13 -3.91
N PRO A 3 -6.34 -12.19 -4.42
CA PRO A 3 -5.79 -11.07 -5.17
C PRO A 3 -6.56 -10.90 -6.47
N ALA A 4 -6.50 -9.72 -7.04
CA ALA A 4 -7.02 -9.49 -8.37
C ALA A 4 -6.25 -10.36 -9.38
N ALA A 5 -6.94 -10.81 -10.40
CA ALA A 5 -6.26 -11.52 -11.48
C ALA A 5 -5.19 -10.63 -12.08
N SER A 6 -4.09 -11.22 -12.47
CA SER A 6 -3.02 -10.50 -13.16
C SER A 6 -3.49 -10.07 -14.54
N THR A 7 -3.17 -8.84 -14.91
CA THR A 7 -3.48 -8.33 -16.24
C THR A 7 -2.19 -7.90 -16.92
N PRO A 8 -2.16 -7.88 -18.26
CA PRO A 8 -0.96 -7.40 -18.97
C PRO A 8 -0.68 -5.93 -18.64
N SER A 9 0.58 -5.58 -18.49
CA SER A 9 0.97 -4.20 -18.22
C SER A 9 0.65 -3.26 -19.37
N THR A 10 0.36 -3.81 -20.54
CA THR A 10 0.04 -3.03 -21.74
C THR A 10 -1.45 -2.68 -21.83
N GLU A 11 -2.27 -3.18 -20.90
CA GLU A 11 -3.71 -2.92 -20.91
C GLU A 11 -4.10 -1.97 -19.80
N SER A 12 -4.82 -0.93 -20.17
CA SER A 12 -5.38 0.02 -19.22
C SER A 12 -6.68 -0.55 -18.64
N LEU A 13 -7.01 -0.13 -17.42
CA LEU A 13 -8.22 -0.61 -16.76
C LEU A 13 -8.74 0.43 -15.76
N PHE A 14 -9.97 0.23 -15.34
CA PHE A 14 -10.60 1.01 -14.27
C PHE A 14 -10.88 0.08 -13.10
N ARG A 15 -10.76 0.62 -11.88
CA ARG A 15 -11.24 -0.04 -10.66
C ARG A 15 -12.03 1.00 -9.89
N LEU A 16 -13.34 0.87 -9.90
CA LEU A 16 -14.24 1.91 -9.38
C LEU A 16 -15.00 1.37 -8.18
N GLY A 17 -15.52 2.28 -7.35
CA GLY A 17 -16.35 1.93 -6.21
C GLY A 17 -15.62 1.22 -5.08
N LEU A 18 -14.31 1.41 -4.96
CA LEU A 18 -13.50 0.64 -4.01
C LEU A 18 -13.85 0.95 -2.55
N ASN A 19 -14.14 2.21 -2.24
CA ASN A 19 -14.48 2.58 -0.86
C ASN A 19 -15.75 1.90 -0.39
N ASP A 20 -16.77 1.87 -1.24
CA ASP A 20 -18.03 1.23 -0.91
C ASP A 20 -17.90 -0.29 -0.87
N ALA A 21 -17.08 -0.86 -1.74
CA ALA A 21 -16.86 -2.29 -1.81
C ALA A 21 -16.09 -2.82 -0.61
N ARG A 22 -15.28 -1.96 0.02
CA ARG A 22 -14.42 -2.37 1.14
C ARG A 22 -14.48 -1.34 2.26
N PRO A 23 -15.59 -1.28 3.01
CA PRO A 23 -15.65 -0.38 4.17
C PRO A 23 -14.65 -0.83 5.23
N ILE A 24 -14.27 0.11 6.10
CA ILE A 24 -13.38 -0.20 7.22
C ILE A 24 -14.16 -1.10 8.18
N SER A 25 -13.59 -2.26 8.51
CA SER A 25 -14.24 -3.26 9.36
C SER A 25 -13.80 -3.12 10.81
N ASP A 26 -14.73 -3.31 11.73
CA ASP A 26 -14.44 -3.19 13.16
C ASP A 26 -13.40 -4.23 13.59
N GLU A 27 -12.41 -3.78 14.36
CA GLU A 27 -11.37 -4.62 14.97
C GLU A 27 -10.62 -5.47 13.95
N ALA A 28 -10.48 -4.97 12.73
CA ALA A 28 -9.88 -5.75 11.67
C ALA A 28 -8.94 -4.94 10.81
N THR A 29 -8.01 -5.66 10.21
CA THR A 29 -7.18 -5.17 9.10
C THR A 29 -7.62 -5.95 7.88
N THR A 30 -7.95 -5.25 6.79
CA THR A 30 -8.28 -5.90 5.52
C THR A 30 -7.35 -5.41 4.44
N SER A 31 -7.18 -6.23 3.40
CA SER A 31 -6.39 -5.82 2.25
C SER A 31 -7.02 -6.38 0.98
N ARG A 32 -6.85 -5.65 -0.11
CA ARG A 32 -7.34 -6.09 -1.41
C ARG A 32 -6.38 -5.62 -2.49
N VAL A 33 -5.94 -6.57 -3.31
CA VAL A 33 -5.15 -6.25 -4.50
C VAL A 33 -6.12 -5.78 -5.57
N VAL A 34 -5.92 -4.57 -6.09
CA VAL A 34 -6.83 -3.97 -7.07
C VAL A 34 -6.21 -3.83 -8.45
N VAL A 35 -4.88 -3.73 -8.53
CA VAL A 35 -4.16 -3.77 -9.80
C VAL A 35 -2.98 -4.72 -9.62
N ASN A 36 -2.77 -5.59 -10.59
CA ASN A 36 -1.67 -6.55 -10.52
C ASN A 36 -1.19 -6.89 -11.92
N ASN A 37 0.05 -6.53 -12.22
CA ASN A 37 0.69 -6.91 -13.46
C ASN A 37 2.19 -7.12 -13.21
N GLU A 38 2.96 -7.34 -14.27
CA GLU A 38 4.37 -7.66 -14.13
C GLU A 38 5.22 -6.49 -13.64
N ILE A 39 4.72 -5.25 -13.73
CA ILE A 39 5.47 -4.07 -13.32
C ILE A 39 5.11 -3.64 -11.91
N LEU A 40 3.81 -3.64 -11.59
CA LEU A 40 3.36 -3.07 -10.31
C LEU A 40 2.15 -3.80 -9.75
N ARG A 41 1.93 -3.55 -8.46
CA ARG A 41 0.76 -4.04 -7.74
C ARG A 41 0.25 -2.92 -6.86
N THR A 42 -1.07 -2.69 -6.90
CA THR A 42 -1.72 -1.72 -6.03
C THR A 42 -2.62 -2.46 -5.05
N VAL A 43 -2.48 -2.13 -3.77
CA VAL A 43 -3.25 -2.76 -2.70
C VAL A 43 -3.92 -1.67 -1.87
N ILE A 44 -5.19 -1.88 -1.56
CA ILE A 44 -5.90 -1.02 -0.61
C ILE A 44 -6.03 -1.77 0.70
N PHE A 45 -5.59 -1.12 1.78
CA PHE A 45 -5.73 -1.62 3.15
C PHE A 45 -6.75 -0.80 3.91
N THR A 46 -7.50 -1.47 4.78
CA THR A 46 -8.28 -0.76 5.80
C THR A 46 -7.84 -1.27 7.17
N PHE A 47 -7.83 -0.36 8.14
CA PHE A 47 -7.45 -0.67 9.52
C PHE A 47 -8.43 -0.02 10.46
N ASP A 48 -8.93 -0.78 11.44
CA ASP A 48 -9.59 -0.15 12.56
C ASP A 48 -8.53 0.42 13.51
N THR A 49 -8.95 1.29 14.41
CA THR A 49 -8.06 1.90 15.39
C THR A 49 -7.26 0.82 16.14
N GLY A 50 -5.98 1.04 16.28
CA GLY A 50 -5.10 0.13 17.03
C GLY A 50 -4.56 -1.03 16.23
N GLN A 51 -5.08 -1.28 15.04
CA GLN A 51 -4.53 -2.31 14.18
C GLN A 51 -3.16 -1.88 13.68
N LEU A 52 -2.28 -2.85 13.48
CA LEU A 52 -0.90 -2.53 13.12
C LEU A 52 -0.35 -3.55 12.14
N LEU A 53 0.72 -3.14 11.45
CA LEU A 53 1.58 -4.05 10.71
C LEU A 53 2.96 -3.96 11.34
N THR A 54 3.49 -5.10 11.75
CA THR A 54 4.81 -5.16 12.40
C THR A 54 5.90 -4.87 11.39
N GLU A 55 7.10 -4.57 11.89
CA GLU A 55 8.23 -4.21 11.04
C GLU A 55 8.52 -5.31 10.02
N HIS A 56 8.67 -4.90 8.78
CA HIS A 56 8.97 -5.79 7.66
C HIS A 56 9.63 -4.99 6.54
N THR A 57 10.05 -5.70 5.50
CA THR A 57 10.68 -5.09 4.33
C THR A 57 10.00 -5.62 3.06
N SER A 58 10.24 -4.91 1.96
CA SER A 58 9.81 -5.35 0.65
C SER A 58 10.96 -5.13 -0.34
N PRO A 59 11.18 -6.04 -1.28
CA PRO A 59 12.17 -5.81 -2.34
C PRO A 59 11.72 -4.79 -3.37
N ARG A 60 10.45 -4.39 -3.33
CA ARG A 60 9.88 -3.44 -4.28
C ARG A 60 10.01 -2.01 -3.78
N ALA A 61 10.00 -1.06 -4.72
CA ALA A 61 9.81 0.33 -4.39
C ALA A 61 8.33 0.53 -4.08
N VAL A 62 8.00 1.25 -3.02
CA VAL A 62 6.62 1.37 -2.55
C VAL A 62 6.26 2.83 -2.32
N ILE A 63 5.09 3.23 -2.83
CA ILE A 63 4.48 4.49 -2.45
C ILE A 63 3.30 4.18 -1.56
N VAL A 64 3.28 4.80 -0.38
CA VAL A 64 2.20 4.68 0.59
C VAL A 64 1.43 5.99 0.59
N THR A 65 0.12 5.93 0.38
CA THR A 65 -0.75 7.10 0.48
C THR A 65 -1.83 6.81 1.51
N LEU A 66 -1.94 7.67 2.52
CA LEU A 66 -3.04 7.55 3.48
C LEU A 66 -4.25 8.27 2.90
N LEU A 67 -5.34 7.54 2.70
CA LEU A 67 -6.55 8.08 2.08
C LEU A 67 -7.55 8.58 3.11
N GLU A 68 -7.62 7.93 4.27
CA GLU A 68 -8.53 8.31 5.35
C GLU A 68 -7.86 8.02 6.69
N GLY A 69 -8.14 8.84 7.69
CA GLY A 69 -7.71 8.59 9.05
C GLY A 69 -6.34 9.13 9.38
N GLU A 70 -5.80 8.62 10.48
CA GLU A 70 -4.46 8.97 10.96
C GLU A 70 -3.73 7.70 11.36
N MET A 71 -2.43 7.66 11.09
CA MET A 71 -1.61 6.53 11.50
C MET A 71 -0.20 6.99 11.87
N ASP A 72 0.44 6.22 12.74
CA ASP A 72 1.85 6.38 13.01
C ASP A 72 2.61 5.43 12.10
N PHE A 73 3.53 5.97 11.32
CA PHE A 73 4.29 5.18 10.36
C PHE A 73 5.77 5.30 10.67
N SER A 74 6.45 4.16 10.74
CA SER A 74 7.87 4.11 11.06
C SER A 74 8.68 3.67 9.85
N ILE A 75 9.76 4.39 9.58
CA ILE A 75 10.77 4.00 8.60
C ILE A 75 12.07 3.89 9.39
N GLY A 76 12.58 2.67 9.53
CA GLY A 76 13.72 2.44 10.40
C GLY A 76 13.36 2.85 11.81
N GLU A 77 14.13 3.78 12.37
CA GLU A 77 13.91 4.25 13.75
C GLU A 77 13.11 5.55 13.81
N ARG A 78 12.71 6.09 12.68
CA ARG A 78 11.94 7.34 12.64
C ARG A 78 10.46 7.04 12.52
N THR A 79 9.65 7.64 13.39
CA THR A 79 8.19 7.50 13.35
C THR A 79 7.57 8.87 13.16
N GLU A 80 6.61 8.95 12.22
CA GLU A 80 5.87 10.18 11.95
C GLU A 80 4.38 9.91 11.95
N ARG A 81 3.60 10.91 12.35
CA ARG A 81 2.15 10.85 12.26
C ARG A 81 1.74 11.26 10.85
N MET A 82 1.00 10.37 10.16
CA MET A 82 0.42 10.67 8.85
C MET A 82 -1.05 11.02 9.00
N GLY A 83 -1.49 11.97 8.18
CA GLY A 83 -2.91 12.27 8.01
C GLY A 83 -3.33 12.00 6.57
N ALA A 84 -4.63 12.10 6.32
CA ALA A 84 -5.19 11.87 4.99
C ALA A 84 -4.53 12.78 3.96
N GLY A 85 -4.09 12.19 2.86
CA GLY A 85 -3.40 12.90 1.79
C GLY A 85 -1.88 12.83 1.87
N ASP A 86 -1.34 12.36 2.99
CA ASP A 86 0.13 12.26 3.13
C ASP A 86 0.67 11.06 2.37
N VAL A 87 1.90 11.19 1.90
CA VAL A 87 2.55 10.20 1.04
C VAL A 87 3.94 9.88 1.59
N ILE A 88 4.28 8.59 1.55
CA ILE A 88 5.61 8.10 1.89
C ILE A 88 6.17 7.33 0.71
N TYR A 89 7.44 7.50 0.43
CA TYR A 89 8.16 6.61 -0.48
C TYR A 89 9.07 5.70 0.33
N LEU A 90 8.98 4.40 0.09
CA LEU A 90 9.85 3.41 0.71
C LEU A 90 10.78 2.85 -0.36
N ALA A 91 12.08 3.05 -0.16
CA ALA A 91 13.09 2.45 -1.04
C ALA A 91 13.05 0.92 -0.87
N PRO A 92 13.47 0.17 -1.88
CA PRO A 92 13.56 -1.29 -1.74
C PRO A 92 14.39 -1.67 -0.52
N GLY A 93 13.89 -2.62 0.27
CA GLY A 93 14.59 -3.11 1.45
C GLY A 93 14.43 -2.29 2.70
N GLU A 94 13.72 -1.16 2.64
CA GLU A 94 13.54 -0.31 3.82
C GLU A 94 12.65 -0.96 4.86
N ARG A 95 13.07 -0.97 6.11
CA ARG A 95 12.26 -1.51 7.22
C ARG A 95 11.19 -0.50 7.57
N HIS A 96 9.97 -0.97 7.71
CA HIS A 96 8.84 -0.08 8.01
C HIS A 96 7.76 -0.82 8.82
N ALA A 97 6.97 -0.04 9.54
CA ALA A 97 5.87 -0.53 10.35
C ALA A 97 4.82 0.57 10.48
N LEU A 98 3.62 0.21 10.89
CA LEU A 98 2.57 1.21 11.09
C LEU A 98 1.60 0.77 12.18
N THR A 99 0.94 1.77 12.77
CA THR A 99 -0.16 1.59 13.72
C THR A 99 -1.26 2.58 13.37
N ALA A 100 -2.48 2.10 13.22
CA ALA A 100 -3.63 2.98 12.96
C ALA A 100 -4.02 3.71 14.25
N VAL A 101 -4.04 5.02 14.21
CA VAL A 101 -4.43 5.88 15.33
C VAL A 101 -5.95 6.09 15.34
N SER A 102 -6.54 6.08 14.17
CA SER A 102 -7.99 6.11 13.96
C SER A 102 -8.31 5.13 12.84
N PRO A 103 -9.60 4.88 12.54
CA PRO A 103 -9.90 4.05 11.38
C PRO A 103 -9.25 4.63 10.12
N CYS A 104 -8.55 3.79 9.37
CA CYS A 104 -7.71 4.22 8.27
C CYS A 104 -8.00 3.47 6.99
N ARG A 105 -7.76 4.14 5.87
CA ARG A 105 -7.70 3.54 4.54
C ARG A 105 -6.39 3.98 3.90
N MET A 106 -5.62 3.00 3.42
CA MET A 106 -4.26 3.24 2.92
C MET A 106 -4.10 2.55 1.57
N GLN A 107 -3.43 3.24 0.67
CA GLN A 107 -3.10 2.66 -0.64
C GLN A 107 -1.60 2.44 -0.73
N LEU A 108 -1.22 1.26 -1.19
CA LEU A 108 0.16 0.96 -1.55
C LEU A 108 0.25 0.80 -3.05
N VAL A 109 1.27 1.40 -3.65
CA VAL A 109 1.66 1.09 -5.02
C VAL A 109 3.06 0.49 -4.93
N MET A 110 3.19 -0.77 -5.29
CA MET A 110 4.45 -1.51 -5.21
C MET A 110 4.96 -1.74 -6.61
N VAL A 111 6.18 -1.26 -6.89
CA VAL A 111 6.77 -1.34 -8.22
C VAL A 111 7.89 -2.37 -8.20
N ASP A 112 7.83 -3.29 -9.14
CA ASP A 112 8.87 -4.29 -9.32
C ASP A 112 10.06 -3.61 -10.00
N VAL A 113 11.09 -3.30 -9.22
CA VAL A 113 12.22 -2.52 -9.74
C VAL A 113 13.01 -3.25 -10.80
N ASP A 114 13.04 -4.58 -10.73
CA ASP A 114 13.72 -5.36 -11.75
C ASP A 114 13.01 -5.28 -13.09
N LYS A 115 11.68 -5.34 -13.07
CA LYS A 115 10.89 -5.23 -14.31
C LYS A 115 10.84 -3.81 -14.83
N ALA A 116 10.59 -2.84 -13.94
CA ALA A 116 10.48 -1.45 -14.34
C ALA A 116 11.80 -0.89 -14.84
N GLY A 117 12.93 -1.40 -14.32
CA GLY A 117 14.26 -0.90 -14.64
C GLY A 117 14.97 -1.63 -15.77
N THR A 118 14.42 -2.72 -16.28
CA THR A 118 15.14 -3.57 -17.24
C THR A 118 15.40 -2.91 -18.57
N THR A 119 14.61 -1.91 -18.92
CA THR A 119 14.82 -1.20 -20.17
C THR A 119 15.90 -0.15 -20.06
N THR A 120 16.35 0.14 -18.90
CA THR A 120 17.31 1.18 -18.69
C THR A 120 18.65 0.70 -19.10
N THR A 121 19.22 1.35 -20.01
CA THR A 121 20.58 1.03 -20.29
C THR A 121 21.37 2.16 -19.89
N LYS A 122 21.90 1.96 -19.47
CA LYS A 122 22.42 3.09 -19.13
C LYS A 122 23.46 3.29 -19.30
#